data_2ec35a2b1b0c9d00c9303ec305d7d9ac
#
_entry.id   2ec35a2b1b0c9d00c9303ec305d7d9ac
#
_cell.length_a   1.000
_cell.length_b   1.000
_cell.length_c   1.000
_cell.angle_alpha   90.00
_cell.angle_beta   90.00
_cell.angle_gamma   90.00
#
_symmetry.space_group_name_H-M   'P 1'
#
loop_
_entity.id
_entity.type
_entity.pdbx_description
1 polymer ?
#
loop_
_entity_poly.entity_id
_entity_poly.type
_entity_poly.pdbx_seq_one_letter_code
_entity_poly.pdbx_strand_id
1 'polypeptide(L)'
;PQEAPFTISELEEIYPAASAKSKADEVFKERAHQATLKLQRGYAPYRAIWQHIMAVSVADLKKNYANLNVEFDLWKGESDAEPYIGDMIQMLVDKGLAHESQGALVVDVAQDTDTKEIPPCLVRKSDGASLYATSDLATIVEREQDFKPDRYIYVVDKRQGMHFEQVFRVAKKAGIVKEDTPMIFLGFGTMNGKDGKPFKTREGGVMRLEKLIEEINEAVYQRIMENRTVSEDEARSTAAVVGLAALKYGDLSNQAAKDYVFDIERFTSFEGNTGPYILYTLSLIHI
;
A
#
# COMPACT_ATOMS: atom_id res chain seq x y z
N PRO A 1 19.88 21.73 11.09
CA PRO A 1 20.43 20.47 11.59
C PRO A 1 20.87 19.63 10.40
N GLN A 2 22.01 18.95 10.54
CA GLN A 2 22.54 18.07 9.48
C GLN A 2 21.73 16.77 9.35
N GLU A 3 20.89 16.46 10.31
CA GLU A 3 19.97 15.32 10.33
C GLU A 3 18.57 15.78 10.70
N ALA A 4 17.56 15.22 10.06
CA ALA A 4 16.18 15.46 10.46
C ALA A 4 15.93 14.68 11.76
N PRO A 5 15.46 15.33 12.84
CA PRO A 5 15.57 14.79 14.19
C PRO A 5 14.36 13.94 14.59
N PHE A 6 13.77 13.15 13.69
CA PHE A 6 12.56 12.40 14.04
C PHE A 6 12.64 10.92 13.64
N THR A 7 11.98 10.11 14.46
CA THR A 7 11.79 8.66 14.31
C THR A 7 10.48 8.37 13.58
N ILE A 8 10.24 7.09 13.25
CA ILE A 8 8.96 6.65 12.68
C ILE A 8 7.78 6.93 13.64
N SER A 9 7.96 6.73 14.94
CA SER A 9 6.92 6.97 15.94
C SER A 9 6.53 8.45 16.01
N GLU A 10 7.50 9.36 15.93
CA GLU A 10 7.22 10.81 15.89
C GLU A 10 6.53 11.23 14.60
N LEU A 11 6.83 10.59 13.46
CA LEU A 11 6.11 10.82 12.20
C LEU A 11 4.63 10.42 12.29
N GLU A 12 4.32 9.35 13.00
CA GLU A 12 2.95 8.90 13.24
C GLU A 12 2.11 9.89 14.06
N GLU A 13 2.74 10.67 14.92
CA GLU A 13 2.08 11.76 15.67
C GLU A 13 2.02 13.06 14.86
N ILE A 14 3.13 13.41 14.20
CA ILE A 14 3.25 14.68 13.45
C ILE A 14 2.27 14.72 12.27
N TYR A 15 2.16 13.62 11.50
CA TYR A 15 1.36 13.62 10.28
C TYR A 15 -0.15 13.84 10.53
N PRO A 16 -0.82 13.10 11.44
CA PRO A 16 -2.22 13.35 11.76
C PRO A 16 -2.46 14.73 12.36
N ALA A 17 -1.57 15.20 13.24
CA ALA A 17 -1.65 16.52 13.85
C ALA A 17 -1.54 17.64 12.80
N ALA A 18 -0.58 17.53 11.87
CA ALA A 18 -0.42 18.49 10.78
C ALA A 18 -1.61 18.46 9.81
N SER A 19 -2.13 17.26 9.49
CA SER A 19 -3.32 17.09 8.65
C SER A 19 -4.56 17.73 9.29
N ALA A 20 -4.79 17.50 10.58
CA ALA A 20 -5.90 18.11 11.32
C ALA A 20 -5.79 19.64 11.34
N LYS A 21 -4.59 20.16 11.62
CA LYS A 21 -4.31 21.60 11.62
C LYS A 21 -4.52 22.23 10.24
N SER A 22 -4.09 21.57 9.17
CA SER A 22 -4.28 22.03 7.80
C SER A 22 -5.76 22.11 7.39
N LYS A 23 -6.62 21.29 8.00
CA LYS A 23 -8.08 21.34 7.77
C LYS A 23 -8.75 22.48 8.55
N ALA A 24 -8.18 22.89 9.67
CA ALA A 24 -8.75 23.90 10.59
C ALA A 24 -8.19 25.32 10.38
N ASP A 25 -7.04 25.46 9.72
CA ASP A 25 -6.28 26.71 9.58
C ASP A 25 -5.83 26.90 8.14
N GLU A 26 -6.51 27.80 7.40
CA GLU A 26 -6.20 28.08 5.98
C GLU A 26 -4.80 28.68 5.79
N VAL A 27 -4.28 29.45 6.76
CA VAL A 27 -2.92 30.00 6.68
C VAL A 27 -1.89 28.88 6.78
N PHE A 28 -2.11 27.92 7.69
CA PHE A 28 -1.26 26.75 7.81
C PHE A 28 -1.33 25.87 6.56
N LYS A 29 -2.53 25.67 5.99
CA LYS A 29 -2.75 24.93 4.77
C LYS A 29 -2.00 25.53 3.59
N GLU A 30 -2.07 26.85 3.40
CA GLU A 30 -1.31 27.55 2.34
C GLU A 30 0.20 27.40 2.55
N ARG A 31 0.70 27.51 3.77
CA ARG A 31 2.12 27.27 4.06
C ARG A 31 2.54 25.83 3.75
N ALA A 32 1.69 24.85 4.05
CA ALA A 32 1.95 23.45 3.72
C ALA A 32 1.99 23.24 2.19
N HIS A 33 1.06 23.87 1.45
CA HIS A 33 1.06 23.85 -0.02
C HIS A 33 2.34 24.46 -0.59
N GLN A 34 2.77 25.61 -0.11
CA GLN A 34 4.03 26.25 -0.54
C GLN A 34 5.25 25.39 -0.22
N ALA A 35 5.25 24.70 0.92
CA ALA A 35 6.32 23.76 1.28
C ALA A 35 6.38 22.57 0.31
N THR A 36 5.22 22.02 -0.07
CA THR A 36 5.12 20.93 -1.06
C THR A 36 5.64 21.39 -2.43
N LEU A 37 5.25 22.56 -2.91
CA LEU A 37 5.76 23.11 -4.18
C LEU A 37 7.28 23.30 -4.16
N LYS A 38 7.83 23.79 -3.05
CA LYS A 38 9.29 23.92 -2.89
C LYS A 38 10.00 22.58 -2.90
N LEU A 39 9.43 21.56 -2.25
CA LEU A 39 9.93 20.18 -2.28
C LEU A 39 9.97 19.64 -3.71
N GLN A 40 8.86 19.75 -4.43
CA GLN A 40 8.74 19.31 -5.83
C GLN A 40 9.71 20.04 -6.77
N ARG A 41 9.97 21.33 -6.52
CA ARG A 41 10.95 22.12 -7.25
C ARG A 41 12.41 21.86 -6.85
N GLY A 42 12.65 20.89 -5.98
CA GLY A 42 14.01 20.48 -5.61
C GLY A 42 14.68 21.34 -4.54
N TYR A 43 13.95 22.12 -3.72
CA TYR A 43 14.53 22.94 -2.66
C TYR A 43 15.29 22.05 -1.66
N ALA A 44 16.63 22.21 -1.63
CA ALA A 44 17.54 21.30 -0.95
C ALA A 44 17.19 21.01 0.54
N PRO A 45 16.81 21.98 1.40
CA PRO A 45 16.46 21.68 2.78
C PRO A 45 15.23 20.76 2.91
N TYR A 46 14.21 20.94 2.06
CA TYR A 46 13.01 20.08 2.09
C TYR A 46 13.30 18.71 1.47
N ARG A 47 14.15 18.64 0.45
CA ARG A 47 14.61 17.36 -0.10
C ARG A 47 15.37 16.54 0.93
N ALA A 48 16.23 17.16 1.75
CA ALA A 48 16.96 16.48 2.82
C ALA A 48 16.00 15.91 3.89
N ILE A 49 14.98 16.68 4.30
CA ILE A 49 13.94 16.21 5.22
C ILE A 49 13.17 15.03 4.61
N TRP A 50 12.74 15.16 3.36
CA TRP A 50 12.03 14.11 2.64
C TRP A 50 12.86 12.83 2.51
N GLN A 51 14.14 12.93 2.18
CA GLN A 51 15.04 11.78 2.11
C GLN A 51 15.17 11.06 3.45
N HIS A 52 15.22 11.80 4.56
CA HIS A 52 15.21 11.20 5.89
C HIS A 52 13.88 10.48 6.19
N ILE A 53 12.73 11.13 5.91
CA ILE A 53 11.40 10.49 6.02
C ILE A 53 11.36 9.18 5.24
N MET A 54 11.81 9.21 4.00
CA MET A 54 11.85 8.00 3.15
C MET A 54 12.75 6.92 3.75
N ALA A 55 13.94 7.28 4.24
CA ALA A 55 14.88 6.33 4.83
C ALA A 55 14.28 5.61 6.05
N VAL A 56 13.70 6.35 7.00
CA VAL A 56 13.09 5.75 8.21
C VAL A 56 11.84 4.95 7.88
N SER A 57 11.00 5.43 6.97
CA SER A 57 9.76 4.76 6.56
C SER A 57 10.03 3.46 5.81
N VAL A 58 10.97 3.46 4.86
CA VAL A 58 11.34 2.26 4.10
C VAL A 58 12.01 1.23 5.01
N ALA A 59 12.86 1.66 5.96
CA ALA A 59 13.47 0.76 6.92
C ALA A 59 12.42 0.07 7.81
N ASP A 60 11.40 0.80 8.28
CA ASP A 60 10.29 0.24 9.06
C ASP A 60 9.44 -0.74 8.22
N LEU A 61 9.11 -0.37 6.98
CA LEU A 61 8.40 -1.26 6.05
C LEU A 61 9.18 -2.55 5.78
N LYS A 62 10.48 -2.47 5.53
CA LYS A 62 11.33 -3.65 5.30
C LYS A 62 11.36 -4.57 6.51
N LYS A 63 11.42 -4.02 7.72
CA LYS A 63 11.33 -4.80 8.97
C LYS A 63 10.00 -5.55 9.06
N ASN A 64 8.88 -4.85 8.79
CA ASN A 64 7.55 -5.46 8.82
C ASN A 64 7.38 -6.56 7.77
N TYR A 65 7.89 -6.37 6.55
CA TYR A 65 7.87 -7.42 5.52
C TYR A 65 8.77 -8.61 5.87
N ALA A 66 9.94 -8.36 6.46
CA ALA A 66 10.79 -9.44 6.96
C ALA A 66 10.09 -10.27 8.04
N ASN A 67 9.36 -9.63 8.97
CA ASN A 67 8.54 -10.31 9.99
C ASN A 67 7.42 -11.17 9.36
N LEU A 68 6.94 -10.82 8.17
CA LEU A 68 5.97 -11.60 7.41
C LEU A 68 6.61 -12.67 6.51
N ASN A 69 7.94 -12.78 6.49
CA ASN A 69 8.70 -13.58 5.54
C ASN A 69 8.29 -13.27 4.09
N VAL A 70 8.29 -11.97 3.76
CA VAL A 70 7.97 -11.42 2.42
C VAL A 70 9.15 -10.60 1.93
N GLU A 71 9.57 -10.84 0.71
CA GLU A 71 10.65 -10.12 0.03
C GLU A 71 10.14 -9.52 -1.28
N PHE A 72 10.79 -8.44 -1.72
CA PHE A 72 10.52 -7.78 -2.99
C PHE A 72 11.81 -7.58 -3.76
N ASP A 73 11.78 -7.81 -5.06
CA ASP A 73 12.91 -7.59 -5.95
C ASP A 73 13.21 -6.08 -6.12
N LEU A 74 12.18 -5.25 -6.08
CA LEU A 74 12.29 -3.81 -6.28
C LEU A 74 11.58 -3.04 -5.17
N TRP A 75 12.24 -1.97 -4.71
CA TRP A 75 11.73 -1.01 -3.75
C TRP A 75 11.63 0.35 -4.42
N LYS A 76 10.51 0.59 -5.11
CA LYS A 76 10.24 1.84 -5.79
C LYS A 76 9.05 2.55 -5.16
N GLY A 77 9.11 3.88 -5.10
CA GLY A 77 8.04 4.75 -4.65
C GLY A 77 7.46 5.55 -5.81
N GLU A 78 6.36 6.23 -5.54
CA GLU A 78 5.67 7.08 -6.50
C GLU A 78 6.59 8.17 -7.10
N SER A 79 7.52 8.69 -6.30
CA SER A 79 8.50 9.71 -6.72
C SER A 79 9.51 9.21 -7.77
N ASP A 80 9.70 7.91 -7.92
CA ASP A 80 10.63 7.35 -8.90
C ASP A 80 10.09 7.49 -10.32
N ALA A 81 8.78 7.64 -10.47
CA ALA A 81 8.12 7.90 -11.76
C ALA A 81 8.20 9.35 -12.23
N GLU A 82 8.60 10.29 -11.38
CA GLU A 82 8.64 11.73 -11.70
C GLU A 82 9.39 12.05 -13.02
N PRO A 83 10.56 11.45 -13.33
CA PRO A 83 11.28 11.73 -14.58
C PRO A 83 10.48 11.41 -15.86
N TYR A 84 9.51 10.50 -15.77
CA TYR A 84 8.74 10.02 -16.92
C TYR A 84 7.46 10.82 -17.16
N ILE A 85 7.02 11.65 -16.20
CA ILE A 85 5.72 12.33 -16.25
C ILE A 85 5.65 13.32 -17.41
N GLY A 86 6.67 14.14 -17.59
CA GLY A 86 6.66 15.20 -18.62
C GLY A 86 6.50 14.64 -20.03
N ASP A 87 7.34 13.69 -20.37
CA ASP A 87 7.33 13.06 -21.71
C ASP A 87 6.07 12.24 -21.94
N MET A 88 5.57 11.55 -20.90
CA MET A 88 4.32 10.80 -20.96
C MET A 88 3.12 11.72 -21.25
N ILE A 89 3.00 12.84 -20.53
CA ILE A 89 1.93 13.82 -20.78
C ILE A 89 2.04 14.40 -22.20
N GLN A 90 3.25 14.78 -22.63
CA GLN A 90 3.48 15.30 -23.97
C GLN A 90 3.07 14.29 -25.04
N MET A 91 3.41 13.04 -24.87
CA MET A 91 3.02 11.95 -25.77
C MET A 91 1.49 11.80 -25.86
N LEU A 92 0.75 11.92 -24.74
CA LEU A 92 -0.71 11.87 -24.76
C LEU A 92 -1.33 13.05 -25.53
N VAL A 93 -0.74 14.24 -25.41
CA VAL A 93 -1.16 15.44 -26.16
C VAL A 93 -0.85 15.29 -27.64
N ASP A 94 0.36 14.89 -28.00
CA ASP A 94 0.81 14.75 -29.41
C ASP A 94 0.00 13.68 -30.15
N LYS A 95 -0.44 12.65 -29.48
CA LYS A 95 -1.36 11.63 -30.03
C LYS A 95 -2.82 12.09 -30.12
N GLY A 96 -3.13 13.29 -29.62
CA GLY A 96 -4.52 13.79 -29.59
C GLY A 96 -5.44 13.02 -28.64
N LEU A 97 -4.87 12.29 -27.66
CA LEU A 97 -5.62 11.51 -26.69
C LEU A 97 -6.02 12.34 -25.47
N ALA A 98 -5.17 13.30 -25.10
CA ALA A 98 -5.44 14.22 -24.00
C ALA A 98 -5.96 15.56 -24.51
N HIS A 99 -7.01 16.08 -23.85
CA HIS A 99 -7.62 17.38 -24.15
C HIS A 99 -7.93 18.14 -22.86
N GLU A 100 -8.10 19.45 -23.00
CA GLU A 100 -8.48 20.30 -21.86
C GLU A 100 -9.98 20.16 -21.53
N SER A 101 -10.26 19.97 -20.24
CA SER A 101 -11.60 19.98 -19.68
C SER A 101 -11.57 20.74 -18.35
N GLN A 102 -12.32 21.84 -18.27
CA GLN A 102 -12.39 22.69 -17.07
C GLN A 102 -11.00 23.14 -16.56
N GLY A 103 -10.08 23.43 -17.48
CA GLY A 103 -8.71 23.82 -17.16
C GLY A 103 -7.76 22.67 -16.79
N ALA A 104 -8.25 21.46 -16.66
CA ALA A 104 -7.45 20.27 -16.42
C ALA A 104 -7.24 19.47 -17.71
N LEU A 105 -6.20 18.63 -17.75
CA LEU A 105 -5.95 17.73 -18.87
C LEU A 105 -6.52 16.35 -18.58
N VAL A 106 -7.37 15.85 -19.49
CA VAL A 106 -8.06 14.57 -19.33
C VAL A 106 -7.92 13.68 -20.57
N VAL A 107 -8.08 12.38 -20.37
CA VAL A 107 -8.16 11.38 -21.44
C VAL A 107 -9.49 10.66 -21.35
N ASP A 108 -10.29 10.65 -22.43
CA ASP A 108 -11.54 9.89 -22.48
C ASP A 108 -11.26 8.40 -22.56
N VAL A 109 -11.86 7.64 -21.64
CA VAL A 109 -11.66 6.20 -21.48
C VAL A 109 -12.94 5.39 -21.56
N ALA A 110 -14.09 6.03 -21.72
CA ALA A 110 -15.37 5.34 -21.90
C ALA A 110 -15.37 4.46 -23.14
N GLN A 111 -16.03 3.32 -23.05
CA GLN A 111 -16.20 2.33 -24.12
C GLN A 111 -17.69 2.02 -24.32
N ASP A 112 -18.09 1.69 -25.52
CA ASP A 112 -19.49 1.35 -25.85
C ASP A 112 -20.02 0.13 -25.07
N THR A 113 -19.09 -0.70 -24.58
CA THR A 113 -19.40 -1.90 -23.78
C THR A 113 -19.58 -1.61 -22.30
N ASP A 114 -19.38 -0.38 -21.86
CA ASP A 114 -19.49 -0.04 -20.44
C ASP A 114 -20.93 -0.13 -19.96
N THR A 115 -21.12 -0.83 -18.85
CA THR A 115 -22.41 -0.93 -18.16
C THR A 115 -22.63 0.18 -17.15
N LYS A 116 -21.59 0.97 -16.89
CA LYS A 116 -21.57 2.13 -15.97
C LYS A 116 -20.83 3.26 -16.65
N GLU A 117 -21.18 4.47 -16.28
CA GLU A 117 -20.43 5.65 -16.70
C GLU A 117 -18.99 5.59 -16.15
N ILE A 118 -18.01 5.63 -17.05
CA ILE A 118 -16.60 5.73 -16.72
C ILE A 118 -16.14 7.16 -17.04
N PRO A 119 -15.86 7.99 -16.03
CA PRO A 119 -15.44 9.36 -16.26
C PRO A 119 -14.06 9.40 -16.94
N PRO A 120 -13.71 10.49 -17.62
CA PRO A 120 -12.39 10.69 -18.20
C PRO A 120 -11.29 10.57 -17.13
N CYS A 121 -10.15 10.02 -17.52
CA CYS A 121 -8.98 9.93 -16.66
C CYS A 121 -8.30 11.30 -16.59
N LEU A 122 -8.21 11.86 -15.40
CA LEU A 122 -7.54 13.13 -15.16
C LEU A 122 -6.02 12.89 -15.09
N VAL A 123 -5.26 13.48 -16.02
CA VAL A 123 -3.80 13.27 -16.12
C VAL A 123 -2.97 14.49 -15.68
N ARG A 124 -3.59 15.68 -15.58
CA ARG A 124 -2.97 16.89 -15.00
C ARG A 124 -4.04 17.84 -14.49
N LYS A 125 -3.86 18.35 -13.27
CA LYS A 125 -4.75 19.36 -12.68
C LYS A 125 -4.65 20.71 -13.39
N SER A 126 -5.65 21.57 -13.16
CA SER A 126 -5.69 22.94 -13.69
C SER A 126 -4.54 23.83 -13.19
N ASP A 127 -3.98 23.54 -12.01
CA ASP A 127 -2.81 24.23 -11.46
C ASP A 127 -1.47 23.63 -11.96
N GLY A 128 -1.53 22.64 -12.86
CA GLY A 128 -0.39 21.95 -13.44
C GLY A 128 0.17 20.81 -12.57
N ALA A 129 -0.42 20.54 -11.40
CA ALA A 129 0.05 19.49 -10.50
C ALA A 129 -0.28 18.09 -11.02
N SER A 130 0.59 17.13 -10.68
CA SER A 130 0.38 15.70 -10.91
C SER A 130 -0.66 15.13 -9.95
N LEU A 131 -1.24 14.02 -10.36
CA LEU A 131 -2.23 13.21 -9.62
C LEU A 131 -1.73 11.77 -9.50
N TYR A 132 -2.44 10.95 -8.73
CA TYR A 132 -2.16 9.51 -8.68
C TYR A 132 -2.21 8.85 -10.06
N ALA A 133 -3.17 9.21 -10.92
CA ALA A 133 -3.23 8.69 -12.28
C ALA A 133 -2.00 9.09 -13.12
N THR A 134 -1.47 10.28 -12.91
CA THR A 134 -0.24 10.75 -13.59
C THR A 134 0.96 9.90 -13.21
N SER A 135 1.19 9.72 -11.91
CA SER A 135 2.31 8.92 -11.40
C SER A 135 2.15 7.44 -11.73
N ASP A 136 0.94 6.88 -11.68
CA ASP A 136 0.71 5.48 -12.04
C ASP A 136 0.96 5.21 -13.54
N LEU A 137 0.52 6.10 -14.43
CA LEU A 137 0.82 6.01 -15.86
C LEU A 137 2.33 6.13 -16.13
N ALA A 138 2.99 7.08 -15.49
CA ALA A 138 4.43 7.27 -15.61
C ALA A 138 5.21 6.05 -15.09
N THR A 139 4.73 5.42 -14.01
CA THR A 139 5.29 4.16 -13.50
C THR A 139 5.14 3.03 -14.52
N ILE A 140 4.04 2.96 -15.26
CA ILE A 140 3.86 1.96 -16.33
C ILE A 140 4.87 2.23 -17.45
N VAL A 141 5.08 3.50 -17.84
CA VAL A 141 6.10 3.88 -18.83
C VAL A 141 7.49 3.42 -18.39
N GLU A 142 7.88 3.70 -17.13
CA GLU A 142 9.14 3.23 -16.56
C GLU A 142 9.27 1.71 -16.67
N ARG A 143 8.25 0.95 -16.26
CA ARG A 143 8.26 -0.50 -16.28
C ARG A 143 8.36 -1.08 -17.69
N GLU A 144 7.71 -0.47 -18.67
CA GLU A 144 7.84 -0.87 -20.07
C GLU A 144 9.25 -0.64 -20.61
N GLN A 145 9.90 0.44 -20.20
CA GLN A 145 11.29 0.71 -20.60
C GLN A 145 12.28 -0.25 -19.94
N ASP A 146 12.13 -0.49 -18.64
CA ASP A 146 13.12 -1.23 -17.84
C ASP A 146 12.92 -2.75 -17.94
N PHE A 147 11.69 -3.24 -17.99
CA PHE A 147 11.39 -4.67 -17.78
C PHE A 147 10.57 -5.31 -18.91
N LYS A 148 9.74 -4.55 -19.63
CA LYS A 148 8.79 -5.06 -20.65
C LYS A 148 7.96 -6.24 -20.13
N PRO A 149 7.15 -6.03 -19.08
CA PRO A 149 6.45 -7.12 -18.41
C PRO A 149 5.46 -7.86 -19.34
N ASP A 150 5.40 -9.17 -19.23
CA ASP A 150 4.39 -9.98 -19.91
C ASP A 150 3.00 -9.82 -19.28
N ARG A 151 2.94 -9.29 -18.02
CA ARG A 151 1.72 -9.11 -17.25
C ARG A 151 1.91 -8.10 -16.15
N TYR A 152 0.88 -7.29 -15.92
CA TYR A 152 0.77 -6.38 -14.76
C TYR A 152 -0.26 -6.93 -13.78
N ILE A 153 0.09 -6.99 -12.49
CA ILE A 153 -0.83 -7.34 -11.41
C ILE A 153 -0.72 -6.27 -10.33
N TYR A 154 -1.80 -5.53 -10.12
CA TYR A 154 -1.90 -4.50 -9.09
C TYR A 154 -2.70 -5.04 -7.90
N VAL A 155 -2.03 -5.20 -6.77
CA VAL A 155 -2.65 -5.65 -5.51
C VAL A 155 -2.85 -4.43 -4.63
N VAL A 156 -4.06 -3.92 -4.57
CA VAL A 156 -4.40 -2.65 -3.90
C VAL A 156 -5.79 -2.72 -3.26
N ASP A 157 -6.14 -1.71 -2.46
CA ASP A 157 -7.48 -1.62 -1.87
C ASP A 157 -8.58 -1.60 -2.96
N LYS A 158 -9.63 -2.41 -2.76
CA LYS A 158 -10.75 -2.55 -3.73
C LYS A 158 -11.43 -1.22 -4.10
N ARG A 159 -11.34 -0.20 -3.23
CA ARG A 159 -11.90 1.13 -3.50
C ARG A 159 -11.19 1.87 -4.64
N GLN A 160 -10.00 1.44 -5.02
CA GLN A 160 -9.24 2.01 -6.13
C GLN A 160 -9.59 1.40 -7.50
N GLY A 161 -10.61 0.54 -7.58
CA GLY A 161 -10.97 -0.15 -8.82
C GLY A 161 -11.23 0.78 -10.00
N MET A 162 -12.00 1.87 -9.82
CA MET A 162 -12.28 2.85 -10.87
C MET A 162 -11.01 3.55 -11.34
N HIS A 163 -10.13 3.91 -10.42
CA HIS A 163 -8.86 4.55 -10.74
C HIS A 163 -8.00 3.67 -11.64
N PHE A 164 -7.80 2.39 -11.27
CA PHE A 164 -7.00 1.47 -12.08
C PHE A 164 -7.67 1.08 -13.40
N GLU A 165 -9.01 1.03 -13.45
CA GLU A 165 -9.72 0.88 -14.71
C GLU A 165 -9.38 2.01 -15.69
N GLN A 166 -9.41 3.26 -15.23
CA GLN A 166 -9.03 4.42 -16.03
C GLN A 166 -7.56 4.37 -16.46
N VAL A 167 -6.65 4.10 -15.52
CA VAL A 167 -5.20 4.02 -15.79
C VAL A 167 -4.89 2.94 -16.83
N PHE A 168 -5.46 1.75 -16.69
CA PHE A 168 -5.23 0.65 -17.64
C PHE A 168 -5.75 0.97 -19.05
N ARG A 169 -6.92 1.59 -19.13
CA ARG A 169 -7.48 2.01 -20.41
C ARG A 169 -6.63 3.08 -21.10
N VAL A 170 -6.12 4.06 -20.36
CA VAL A 170 -5.19 5.05 -20.91
C VAL A 170 -3.90 4.39 -21.38
N ALA A 171 -3.30 3.51 -20.57
CA ALA A 171 -2.05 2.84 -20.89
C ALA A 171 -2.14 2.05 -22.21
N LYS A 172 -3.24 1.32 -22.42
CA LYS A 172 -3.52 0.59 -23.68
C LYS A 172 -3.83 1.53 -24.84
N LYS A 173 -4.77 2.47 -24.64
CA LYS A 173 -5.19 3.44 -25.67
C LYS A 173 -4.03 4.29 -26.18
N ALA A 174 -3.12 4.65 -25.31
CA ALA A 174 -1.92 5.41 -25.63
C ALA A 174 -0.80 4.55 -26.26
N GLY A 175 -0.93 3.22 -26.23
CA GLY A 175 0.11 2.31 -26.71
C GLY A 175 1.35 2.33 -25.80
N ILE A 176 1.20 2.70 -24.53
CA ILE A 176 2.25 2.54 -23.51
C ILE A 176 2.45 1.05 -23.28
N VAL A 177 1.36 0.31 -23.19
CA VAL A 177 1.34 -1.16 -23.08
C VAL A 177 0.70 -1.74 -24.33
N LYS A 178 1.12 -2.92 -24.76
CA LYS A 178 0.47 -3.62 -25.89
C LYS A 178 -0.98 -3.95 -25.52
N GLU A 179 -1.85 -3.97 -26.53
CA GLU A 179 -3.29 -4.24 -26.34
C GLU A 179 -3.55 -5.61 -25.68
N ASP A 180 -2.76 -6.62 -26.05
CA ASP A 180 -2.87 -7.99 -25.55
C ASP A 180 -2.17 -8.23 -24.20
N THR A 181 -1.40 -7.28 -23.67
CA THR A 181 -0.76 -7.42 -22.36
C THR A 181 -1.81 -7.42 -21.24
N PRO A 182 -1.91 -8.46 -20.43
CA PRO A 182 -2.85 -8.50 -19.32
C PRO A 182 -2.51 -7.46 -18.25
N MET A 183 -3.47 -6.60 -17.91
CA MET A 183 -3.42 -5.69 -16.78
C MET A 183 -4.52 -6.07 -15.79
N ILE A 184 -4.12 -6.58 -14.63
CA ILE A 184 -5.02 -7.22 -13.66
C ILE A 184 -5.08 -6.39 -12.39
N PHE A 185 -6.30 -6.02 -12.01
CA PHE A 185 -6.60 -5.40 -10.72
C PHE A 185 -7.05 -6.46 -9.73
N LEU A 186 -6.28 -6.64 -8.65
CA LEU A 186 -6.63 -7.49 -7.51
C LEU A 186 -6.94 -6.58 -6.31
N GLY A 187 -8.21 -6.18 -6.21
CA GLY A 187 -8.68 -5.36 -5.09
C GLY A 187 -8.88 -6.21 -3.84
N PHE A 188 -8.29 -5.79 -2.71
CA PHE A 188 -8.50 -6.44 -1.42
C PHE A 188 -9.44 -5.64 -0.52
N GLY A 189 -10.11 -6.37 0.39
CA GLY A 189 -10.99 -5.80 1.41
C GLY A 189 -10.24 -5.36 2.66
N THR A 190 -10.99 -4.92 3.66
CA THR A 190 -10.45 -4.44 4.93
C THR A 190 -10.44 -5.55 5.98
N MET A 191 -9.32 -5.66 6.71
CA MET A 191 -9.23 -6.44 7.94
C MET A 191 -9.89 -5.62 9.06
N ASN A 192 -10.94 -6.16 9.67
CA ASN A 192 -11.72 -5.51 10.72
C ASN A 192 -11.51 -6.18 12.07
N GLY A 193 -11.73 -5.44 13.14
CA GLY A 193 -11.86 -5.99 14.50
C GLY A 193 -13.24 -6.64 14.74
N LYS A 194 -13.42 -7.22 15.95
CA LYS A 194 -14.69 -7.85 16.36
C LYS A 194 -15.91 -6.91 16.32
N ASP A 195 -15.67 -5.60 16.37
CA ASP A 195 -16.70 -4.55 16.23
C ASP A 195 -17.09 -4.24 14.77
N GLY A 196 -16.53 -4.96 13.81
CA GLY A 196 -16.76 -4.77 12.37
C GLY A 196 -16.13 -3.49 11.79
N LYS A 197 -15.31 -2.78 12.55
CA LYS A 197 -14.59 -1.58 12.11
C LYS A 197 -13.12 -1.91 11.84
N PRO A 198 -12.41 -1.10 11.03
CA PRO A 198 -10.98 -1.29 10.81
C PRO A 198 -10.24 -1.46 12.14
N PHE A 199 -9.28 -2.38 12.18
CA PHE A 199 -8.53 -2.73 13.37
C PHE A 199 -7.93 -1.48 14.02
N LYS A 200 -8.18 -1.31 15.32
CA LYS A 200 -7.71 -0.16 16.10
C LYS A 200 -7.00 -0.62 17.36
N THR A 201 -6.08 0.20 17.84
CA THR A 201 -5.50 0.03 19.18
C THR A 201 -6.58 0.27 20.25
N ARG A 202 -6.33 -0.21 21.47
CA ARG A 202 -7.21 0.03 22.62
C ARG A 202 -7.44 1.52 22.89
N GLU A 203 -6.49 2.37 22.50
CA GLU A 203 -6.52 3.83 22.63
C GLU A 203 -7.23 4.55 21.46
N GLY A 204 -7.72 3.78 20.46
CA GLY A 204 -8.52 4.30 19.34
C GLY A 204 -7.74 4.66 18.08
N GLY A 205 -6.41 4.49 18.05
CA GLY A 205 -5.56 4.67 16.87
C GLY A 205 -5.62 3.48 15.90
N VAL A 206 -5.06 3.63 14.70
CA VAL A 206 -4.89 2.52 13.75
C VAL A 206 -3.86 1.54 14.33
N MET A 207 -4.17 0.23 14.32
CA MET A 207 -3.23 -0.80 14.78
C MET A 207 -2.08 -0.92 13.78
N ARG A 208 -0.86 -0.79 14.25
CA ARG A 208 0.35 -1.07 13.46
C ARG A 208 0.47 -2.58 13.23
N LEU A 209 0.95 -2.96 12.04
CA LEU A 209 1.19 -4.37 11.71
C LEU A 209 2.17 -5.05 12.69
N GLU A 210 3.26 -4.36 13.05
CA GLU A 210 4.22 -4.83 14.06
C GLU A 210 3.52 -5.19 15.38
N LYS A 211 2.63 -4.32 15.85
CA LYS A 211 1.88 -4.54 17.09
C LYS A 211 0.92 -5.72 16.99
N LEU A 212 0.27 -5.88 15.84
CA LEU A 212 -0.60 -7.05 15.59
C LEU A 212 0.21 -8.36 15.63
N ILE A 213 1.39 -8.38 15.00
CA ILE A 213 2.30 -9.54 15.02
C ILE A 213 2.73 -9.86 16.46
N GLU A 214 3.11 -8.85 17.23
CA GLU A 214 3.48 -9.03 18.65
C GLU A 214 2.33 -9.63 19.47
N GLU A 215 1.10 -9.11 19.32
CA GLU A 215 -0.08 -9.61 20.04
C GLU A 215 -0.42 -11.06 19.67
N ILE A 216 -0.28 -11.41 18.39
CA ILE A 216 -0.49 -12.79 17.92
C ILE A 216 0.59 -13.72 18.51
N ASN A 217 1.85 -13.33 18.44
CA ASN A 217 2.96 -14.12 18.96
C ASN A 217 2.83 -14.32 20.48
N GLU A 218 2.43 -13.29 21.21
CA GLU A 218 2.20 -13.39 22.66
C GLU A 218 1.02 -14.32 22.97
N ALA A 219 -0.08 -14.25 22.21
CA ALA A 219 -1.22 -15.15 22.39
C ALA A 219 -0.82 -16.63 22.18
N VAL A 220 0.00 -16.91 21.17
CA VAL A 220 0.52 -18.26 20.91
C VAL A 220 1.50 -18.69 22.00
N TYR A 221 2.42 -17.80 22.42
CA TYR A 221 3.35 -18.06 23.48
C TYR A 221 2.65 -18.45 24.78
N GLN A 222 1.63 -17.73 25.20
CA GLN A 222 0.87 -18.04 26.41
C GLN A 222 0.24 -19.44 26.33
N ARG A 223 -0.33 -19.83 25.20
CA ARG A 223 -0.89 -21.17 25.00
C ARG A 223 0.16 -22.28 25.07
N ILE A 224 1.36 -22.05 24.56
CA ILE A 224 2.47 -23.02 24.66
C ILE A 224 2.87 -23.17 26.13
N MET A 225 3.00 -22.07 26.87
CA MET A 225 3.42 -22.06 28.25
C MET A 225 2.38 -22.65 29.25
N GLU A 226 1.09 -22.67 28.89
CA GLU A 226 0.06 -23.34 29.66
C GLU A 226 0.41 -24.80 29.91
N ASN A 227 1.03 -25.49 28.96
CA ASN A 227 1.44 -26.91 29.07
C ASN A 227 2.81 -27.11 29.73
N ARG A 228 3.63 -26.07 29.85
CA ARG A 228 4.96 -26.05 30.50
C ARG A 228 5.91 -27.19 30.09
N THR A 229 5.87 -27.63 28.84
CA THR A 229 6.66 -28.76 28.35
C THR A 229 7.97 -28.37 27.70
N VAL A 230 8.18 -27.07 27.43
CA VAL A 230 9.34 -26.52 26.71
C VAL A 230 9.95 -25.35 27.48
N SER A 231 11.18 -24.95 27.11
CA SER A 231 11.85 -23.78 27.67
C SER A 231 11.19 -22.49 27.15
N GLU A 232 11.41 -21.37 27.84
CA GLU A 232 10.88 -20.05 27.42
C GLU A 232 11.39 -19.66 26.03
N ASP A 233 12.69 -19.85 25.77
CA ASP A 233 13.29 -19.49 24.46
C ASP A 233 12.69 -20.32 23.32
N GLU A 234 12.50 -21.61 23.55
CA GLU A 234 11.86 -22.52 22.60
C GLU A 234 10.40 -22.13 22.38
N ALA A 235 9.67 -21.79 23.44
CA ALA A 235 8.28 -21.34 23.35
C ALA A 235 8.15 -20.03 22.55
N ARG A 236 9.04 -19.07 22.75
CA ARG A 236 9.06 -17.81 22.00
C ARG A 236 9.41 -18.03 20.52
N SER A 237 10.41 -18.84 20.24
CA SER A 237 10.79 -19.20 18.86
C SER A 237 9.64 -19.90 18.13
N THR A 238 9.00 -20.87 18.77
CA THR A 238 7.83 -21.58 18.24
C THR A 238 6.65 -20.62 18.04
N ALA A 239 6.40 -19.73 19.00
CA ALA A 239 5.32 -18.75 18.92
C ALA A 239 5.48 -17.80 17.71
N ALA A 240 6.69 -17.42 17.37
CA ALA A 240 6.95 -16.59 16.19
C ALA A 240 6.58 -17.30 14.87
N VAL A 241 6.93 -18.58 14.74
CA VAL A 241 6.59 -19.38 13.56
C VAL A 241 5.08 -19.64 13.46
N VAL A 242 4.47 -20.08 14.56
CA VAL A 242 3.04 -20.41 14.62
C VAL A 242 2.19 -19.15 14.49
N GLY A 243 2.60 -18.04 15.11
CA GLY A 243 1.94 -16.74 14.99
C GLY A 243 1.95 -16.21 13.57
N LEU A 244 3.08 -16.31 12.86
CA LEU A 244 3.16 -15.97 11.46
C LEU A 244 2.22 -16.81 10.59
N ALA A 245 2.16 -18.12 10.82
CA ALA A 245 1.24 -19.00 10.11
C ALA A 245 -0.23 -18.64 10.40
N ALA A 246 -0.56 -18.32 11.66
CA ALA A 246 -1.89 -17.90 12.05
C ALA A 246 -2.32 -16.61 11.32
N LEU A 247 -1.44 -15.61 11.26
CA LEU A 247 -1.71 -14.36 10.57
C LEU A 247 -1.87 -14.56 9.07
N LYS A 248 -0.89 -15.17 8.41
CA LYS A 248 -0.91 -15.36 6.94
C LYS A 248 -2.07 -16.23 6.48
N TYR A 249 -2.33 -17.32 7.16
CA TYR A 249 -3.44 -18.19 6.80
C TYR A 249 -4.79 -17.54 7.14
N GLY A 250 -4.88 -16.85 8.26
CA GLY A 250 -6.08 -16.10 8.66
C GLY A 250 -6.48 -15.06 7.61
N ASP A 251 -5.52 -14.33 7.07
CA ASP A 251 -5.74 -13.37 5.98
C ASP A 251 -6.06 -14.08 4.65
N LEU A 252 -5.18 -14.94 4.18
CA LEU A 252 -5.24 -15.55 2.85
C LEU A 252 -6.37 -16.57 2.66
N SER A 253 -6.96 -17.09 3.74
CA SER A 253 -8.11 -18.00 3.68
C SER A 253 -9.43 -17.30 3.37
N ASN A 254 -9.45 -15.96 3.40
CA ASN A 254 -10.62 -15.17 3.03
C ASN A 254 -10.59 -14.84 1.53
N GLN A 255 -11.78 -14.53 0.98
CA GLN A 255 -11.85 -13.99 -0.38
C GLN A 255 -11.23 -12.59 -0.39
N ALA A 256 -10.22 -12.38 -1.24
CA ALA A 256 -9.44 -11.14 -1.26
C ALA A 256 -10.29 -9.87 -1.27
N ALA A 257 -11.32 -9.79 -2.12
CA ALA A 257 -12.18 -8.60 -2.26
C ALA A 257 -13.19 -8.38 -1.12
N LYS A 258 -13.30 -9.31 -0.16
CA LYS A 258 -14.24 -9.19 0.96
C LYS A 258 -13.55 -8.64 2.19
N ASP A 259 -14.27 -7.78 2.92
CA ASP A 259 -13.89 -7.41 4.28
C ASP A 259 -14.09 -8.63 5.19
N TYR A 260 -13.22 -8.81 6.16
CA TYR A 260 -13.32 -9.90 7.11
C TYR A 260 -12.96 -9.45 8.52
N VAL A 261 -13.42 -10.21 9.53
CA VAL A 261 -13.09 -9.97 10.94
C VAL A 261 -11.89 -10.81 11.32
N PHE A 262 -10.82 -10.16 11.77
CA PHE A 262 -9.67 -10.81 12.37
C PHE A 262 -9.89 -11.03 13.85
N ASP A 263 -9.90 -12.29 14.28
CA ASP A 263 -10.05 -12.72 15.67
C ASP A 263 -8.82 -13.52 16.08
N ILE A 264 -7.97 -12.93 16.93
CA ILE A 264 -6.70 -13.53 17.36
C ILE A 264 -6.95 -14.89 18.00
N GLU A 265 -7.96 -15.04 18.86
CA GLU A 265 -8.27 -16.31 19.54
C GLU A 265 -8.61 -17.41 18.54
N ARG A 266 -9.44 -17.08 17.54
CA ARG A 266 -9.84 -18.01 16.48
C ARG A 266 -8.67 -18.39 15.59
N PHE A 267 -7.89 -17.41 15.13
CA PHE A 267 -6.80 -17.65 14.17
C PHE A 267 -5.58 -18.32 14.78
N THR A 268 -5.34 -18.16 16.08
CA THR A 268 -4.28 -18.85 16.83
C THR A 268 -4.72 -20.20 17.40
N SER A 269 -5.95 -20.64 17.16
CA SER A 269 -6.44 -21.95 17.60
C SER A 269 -5.66 -23.08 16.91
N PHE A 270 -5.37 -24.14 17.64
CA PHE A 270 -4.81 -25.40 17.11
C PHE A 270 -5.88 -26.36 16.58
N GLU A 271 -7.14 -25.95 16.60
CA GLU A 271 -8.27 -26.71 16.09
C GLU A 271 -8.95 -25.98 14.96
N GLY A 272 -9.51 -26.72 14.01
CA GLY A 272 -10.26 -26.17 12.88
C GLY A 272 -9.37 -25.75 11.71
N ASN A 273 -9.89 -24.84 10.88
CA ASN A 273 -9.21 -24.37 9.67
C ASN A 273 -8.32 -23.16 10.00
N THR A 274 -7.14 -23.40 10.53
CA THR A 274 -6.20 -22.39 11.03
C THR A 274 -4.77 -22.64 10.57
N GLY A 275 -3.91 -21.61 10.60
CA GLY A 275 -2.48 -21.72 10.31
C GLY A 275 -1.77 -22.72 11.25
N PRO A 276 -1.96 -22.63 12.58
CA PRO A 276 -1.40 -23.62 13.51
C PRO A 276 -1.81 -25.05 13.21
N TYR A 277 -3.06 -25.30 12.83
CA TYR A 277 -3.51 -26.64 12.46
C TYR A 277 -2.85 -27.17 11.18
N ILE A 278 -2.61 -26.32 10.19
CA ILE A 278 -1.88 -26.69 8.98
C ILE A 278 -0.44 -27.07 9.29
N LEU A 279 0.25 -26.29 10.15
CA LEU A 279 1.61 -26.64 10.61
C LEU A 279 1.64 -27.97 11.35
N TYR A 280 0.65 -28.23 12.20
CA TYR A 280 0.51 -29.53 12.88
C TYR A 280 0.33 -30.68 11.88
N THR A 281 -0.54 -30.50 10.88
CA THR A 281 -0.75 -31.50 9.82
C THR A 281 0.56 -31.77 9.05
N LEU A 282 1.33 -30.71 8.75
CA LEU A 282 2.61 -30.85 8.06
C LEU A 282 3.62 -31.65 8.92
N SER A 283 3.66 -31.41 10.24
CA SER A 283 4.53 -32.16 11.13
C SER A 283 4.20 -33.66 11.17
N LEU A 284 2.92 -34.03 11.06
CA LEU A 284 2.50 -35.43 11.02
C LEU A 284 2.88 -36.16 9.71
N ILE A 285 3.10 -35.44 8.62
CA ILE A 285 3.54 -36.03 7.34
C ILE A 285 5.03 -36.43 7.40
N HIS A 286 5.80 -35.81 8.30
CA HIS A 286 7.23 -36.04 8.45
C HIS A 286 7.60 -37.03 9.57
N ILE A 287 6.60 -37.66 10.23
CA ILE A 287 6.77 -38.77 11.15
C ILE A 287 6.59 -40.09 10.39
#